data_2ccc70cd431a15aca65471d63ae7569e
#
_entry.id   2ccc70cd431a15aca65471d63ae7569e
#
_cell.length_a   1.000
_cell.length_b   1.000
_cell.length_c   1.000
_cell.angle_alpha   90.00
_cell.angle_beta   90.00
_cell.angle_gamma   90.00
#
_symmetry.space_group_name_H-M   'P 1'
#
loop_
_entity.id
_entity.type
_entity.pdbx_description
1 polymer ?
#
loop_
_entity_poly.entity_id
_entity_poly.type
_entity_poly.pdbx_seq_one_letter_code
_entity_poly.pdbx_strand_id
1 'polypeptide(L)'
;MSEENKFSFENKEYRQTYWHTCSHVLAQAMKRLHPDVKLAIGPSIDNGFYYDFDTPAPFTPEDLAALEGEMRKICKEKLKLERFELPRAEAVKFMEEKEEPYKVELINDLPEDAVISFYKQGEFTDLCAGPHLDSTGRIKGNAIKLTSATGAYWRGDSNRKMLQRIYGIAFPKKEELDAYLEQQAEALKRDHNKLGRDLEYFTTVDYIGQGLPILLPKGARVIQLLQRWVEDVEQKRGYLLTKTPLMAKRDLYRISGHWDHYLDGMFILGDPHDETKECFALRPMTCPFQYQVFLNRQRSYRELPMRLGETSTLFRNEDSGEMHGLIRVRQFTISEGHLILRPDQLEAEFKGCLDLAKYCLETVGMLDKCTFRFSQWNPANPNNKYEGTAEQWDHAQAAMKKILDDLGVNYEVGFDEAAFYGPKLDIQFHNVFGKEDTIVTIQIDMLLAEKFGMYYVDENGEKKLPYIIHRTSLGCYERTLAYLIETYAGALPTWMAPEQVRFLPVTDRAVDYCYELAHKLEANGYRATVDARNEKIGKKIREGQLEKIPYMLVVGDRDMENNTVSPRNRTEGDMGAMSFEAFEAILKDVVDSKAKK
;
A
#
# COMPACT_ATOMS: atom_id res chain seq x y z
N MET A 1 -24.86 22.59 -3.25
CA MET A 1 -24.77 21.85 -1.97
C MET A 1 -25.64 22.60 -0.98
N SER A 2 -26.56 21.92 -0.27
CA SER A 2 -27.38 22.55 0.79
C SER A 2 -26.46 23.00 1.94
N GLU A 3 -26.87 24.03 2.71
CA GLU A 3 -26.07 24.54 3.84
C GLU A 3 -25.78 23.45 4.90
N GLU A 4 -26.62 22.45 5.05
CA GLU A 4 -26.41 21.31 5.95
C GLU A 4 -25.20 20.46 5.55
N ASN A 5 -24.87 20.35 4.26
CA ASN A 5 -23.71 19.58 3.79
C ASN A 5 -22.35 20.29 4.01
N LYS A 6 -22.33 21.59 4.26
CA LYS A 6 -21.08 22.32 4.52
C LYS A 6 -20.46 21.99 5.88
N PHE A 7 -21.27 21.61 6.86
CA PHE A 7 -20.84 21.28 8.24
C PHE A 7 -20.90 19.78 8.53
N SER A 8 -21.02 18.96 7.48
CA SER A 8 -20.95 17.51 7.61
C SER A 8 -19.49 17.04 7.71
N PHE A 9 -19.22 16.10 8.59
CA PHE A 9 -17.89 15.47 8.73
C PHE A 9 -17.51 14.62 7.51
N GLU A 10 -18.46 14.33 6.62
CA GLU A 10 -18.21 13.75 5.29
C GLU A 10 -17.55 14.74 4.34
N ASN A 11 -17.76 16.04 4.55
CA ASN A 11 -17.07 17.08 3.79
C ASN A 11 -15.60 17.15 4.20
N LYS A 12 -14.70 16.87 3.27
CA LYS A 12 -13.24 16.84 3.50
C LYS A 12 -12.71 18.17 4.04
N GLU A 13 -13.14 19.30 3.49
CA GLU A 13 -12.68 20.64 3.92
C GLU A 13 -13.11 20.96 5.35
N TYR A 14 -14.36 20.65 5.70
CA TYR A 14 -14.87 20.83 7.07
C TYR A 14 -14.14 19.92 8.04
N ARG A 15 -13.92 18.66 7.68
CA ARG A 15 -13.19 17.68 8.49
C ARG A 15 -11.74 18.11 8.74
N GLN A 16 -11.06 18.61 7.72
CA GLN A 16 -9.70 19.14 7.85
C GLN A 16 -9.67 20.38 8.74
N THR A 17 -10.62 21.30 8.58
CA THR A 17 -10.77 22.50 9.45
C THR A 17 -11.03 22.10 10.91
N TYR A 18 -11.85 21.08 11.13
CA TYR A 18 -12.14 20.55 12.47
C TYR A 18 -10.86 20.01 13.13
N TRP A 19 -10.12 19.14 12.42
CA TRP A 19 -8.87 18.58 12.93
C TRP A 19 -7.76 19.62 13.10
N HIS A 20 -7.66 20.58 12.19
CA HIS A 20 -6.71 21.69 12.33
C HIS A 20 -7.02 22.54 13.58
N THR A 21 -8.29 22.73 13.89
CA THR A 21 -8.67 23.42 15.15
C THR A 21 -8.33 22.55 16.37
N CYS A 22 -8.46 21.21 16.27
CA CYS A 22 -8.03 20.30 17.32
C CYS A 22 -6.52 20.36 17.58
N SER A 23 -5.68 20.57 16.55
CA SER A 23 -4.23 20.73 16.74
C SER A 23 -3.89 22.01 17.52
N HIS A 24 -4.62 23.11 17.29
CA HIS A 24 -4.47 24.34 18.10
C HIS A 24 -4.94 24.15 19.55
N VAL A 25 -6.02 23.38 19.77
CA VAL A 25 -6.46 23.02 21.13
C VAL A 25 -5.39 22.18 21.84
N LEU A 26 -4.71 21.27 21.11
CA LEU A 26 -3.57 20.51 21.65
C LEU A 26 -2.40 21.43 22.01
N ALA A 27 -2.04 22.37 21.14
CA ALA A 27 -0.96 23.32 21.38
C ALA A 27 -1.26 24.22 22.60
N GLN A 28 -2.50 24.71 22.75
CA GLN A 28 -2.92 25.44 23.94
C GLN A 28 -2.84 24.59 25.21
N ALA A 29 -3.32 23.33 25.14
CA ALA A 29 -3.23 22.40 26.26
C ALA A 29 -1.76 22.15 26.66
N MET A 30 -0.87 22.00 25.67
CA MET A 30 0.57 21.85 25.89
C MET A 30 1.14 23.07 26.64
N LYS A 31 0.87 24.28 26.17
CA LYS A 31 1.37 25.51 26.80
C LYS A 31 0.80 25.74 28.22
N ARG A 32 -0.41 25.26 28.51
CA ARG A 32 -0.99 25.32 29.86
C ARG A 32 -0.30 24.37 30.84
N LEU A 33 0.03 23.15 30.38
CA LEU A 33 0.65 22.12 31.25
C LEU A 33 2.19 22.22 31.25
N HIS A 34 2.79 22.63 30.15
CA HIS A 34 4.23 22.68 29.91
C HIS A 34 4.62 24.02 29.24
N PRO A 35 4.66 25.15 29.98
CA PRO A 35 4.87 26.47 29.37
C PRO A 35 6.20 26.62 28.62
N ASP A 36 7.23 25.88 29.04
CA ASP A 36 8.58 25.95 28.47
C ASP A 36 8.75 25.23 27.15
N VAL A 37 7.83 24.33 26.80
CA VAL A 37 7.84 23.57 25.53
C VAL A 37 7.67 24.53 24.37
N LYS A 38 8.52 24.43 23.31
CA LYS A 38 8.43 25.27 22.12
C LYS A 38 7.55 24.61 21.05
N LEU A 39 6.80 25.44 20.37
CA LEU A 39 5.82 25.03 19.36
C LEU A 39 6.44 25.07 17.96
N ALA A 40 6.27 24.00 17.18
CA ALA A 40 6.70 23.98 15.78
C ALA A 40 5.48 24.09 14.83
N ILE A 41 4.95 22.99 14.33
CA ILE A 41 3.81 22.99 13.39
C ILE A 41 2.75 21.97 13.80
N GLY A 42 1.48 22.26 13.43
CA GLY A 42 0.34 21.42 13.76
C GLY A 42 -0.75 21.39 12.70
N PRO A 43 -0.52 20.73 11.54
CA PRO A 43 -1.54 20.62 10.50
C PRO A 43 -2.60 19.55 10.80
N SER A 44 -3.70 19.61 10.08
CA SER A 44 -4.53 18.44 9.84
C SER A 44 -3.87 17.52 8.81
N ILE A 45 -4.13 16.22 8.92
CA ILE A 45 -3.71 15.18 7.99
C ILE A 45 -4.94 14.40 7.52
N ASP A 46 -4.78 13.46 6.60
CA ASP A 46 -5.91 12.71 6.02
C ASP A 46 -6.74 11.97 7.07
N ASN A 47 -6.11 11.49 8.16
CA ASN A 47 -6.77 10.75 9.23
C ASN A 47 -6.46 11.36 10.61
N GLY A 48 -6.80 12.65 10.80
CA GLY A 48 -6.62 13.31 12.09
C GLY A 48 -5.75 14.57 12.02
N PHE A 49 -4.95 14.77 13.06
CA PHE A 49 -4.06 15.91 13.20
C PHE A 49 -2.81 15.52 13.96
N TYR A 50 -1.77 16.33 13.86
CA TYR A 50 -0.62 16.25 14.78
C TYR A 50 -0.16 17.64 15.19
N TYR A 51 0.72 17.68 16.17
CA TYR A 51 1.50 18.87 16.50
C TYR A 51 2.91 18.47 16.93
N ASP A 52 3.91 19.22 16.45
CA ASP A 52 5.32 19.03 16.74
C ASP A 52 5.76 19.95 17.87
N PHE A 53 6.41 19.38 18.88
CA PHE A 53 6.86 20.04 20.09
C PHE A 53 8.35 19.84 20.30
N ASP A 54 9.05 20.91 20.66
CA ASP A 54 10.40 20.80 21.17
C ASP A 54 10.36 20.65 22.69
N THR A 55 10.70 19.47 23.16
CA THR A 55 10.69 19.08 24.58
C THR A 55 11.95 18.30 24.90
N PRO A 56 12.48 18.42 26.16
CA PRO A 56 13.68 17.70 26.57
C PRO A 56 13.49 16.19 26.76
N ALA A 57 12.27 15.71 26.89
CA ALA A 57 11.95 14.30 27.09
C ALA A 57 10.77 13.83 26.23
N PRO A 58 10.74 12.54 25.82
CA PRO A 58 9.59 11.95 25.17
C PRO A 58 8.34 11.98 26.06
N PHE A 59 7.16 12.10 25.43
CA PHE A 59 5.88 12.03 26.13
C PHE A 59 5.51 10.60 26.48
N THR A 60 5.00 10.41 27.69
CA THR A 60 4.46 9.14 28.19
C THR A 60 2.95 9.02 27.90
N PRO A 61 2.35 7.82 28.01
CA PRO A 61 0.89 7.67 27.94
C PRO A 61 0.14 8.52 28.98
N GLU A 62 0.72 8.72 30.16
CA GLU A 62 0.17 9.56 31.22
C GLU A 62 0.15 11.03 30.83
N ASP A 63 1.19 11.52 30.16
CA ASP A 63 1.27 12.89 29.62
C ASP A 63 0.18 13.09 28.55
N LEU A 64 0.00 12.13 27.65
CA LEU A 64 -1.08 12.18 26.63
C LEU A 64 -2.46 12.22 27.28
N ALA A 65 -2.69 11.45 28.35
CA ALA A 65 -3.96 11.47 29.07
C ALA A 65 -4.18 12.82 29.79
N ALA A 66 -3.14 13.43 30.35
CA ALA A 66 -3.21 14.76 30.96
C ALA A 66 -3.54 15.84 29.93
N LEU A 67 -2.89 15.80 28.75
CA LEU A 67 -3.16 16.69 27.62
C LEU A 67 -4.63 16.54 27.13
N GLU A 68 -5.13 15.33 26.95
CA GLU A 68 -6.54 15.09 26.61
C GLU A 68 -7.49 15.71 27.65
N GLY A 69 -7.15 15.60 28.93
CA GLY A 69 -7.90 16.20 30.03
C GLY A 69 -7.98 17.72 29.90
N GLU A 70 -6.85 18.38 29.58
CA GLU A 70 -6.80 19.82 29.38
C GLU A 70 -7.49 20.26 28.09
N MET A 71 -7.33 19.54 27.00
CA MET A 71 -8.08 19.78 25.74
C MET A 71 -9.60 19.76 25.97
N ARG A 72 -10.09 18.83 26.79
CA ARG A 72 -11.53 18.77 27.16
C ARG A 72 -11.99 20.02 27.92
N LYS A 73 -11.15 20.61 28.77
CA LYS A 73 -11.44 21.86 29.48
C LYS A 73 -11.53 23.03 28.50
N ILE A 74 -10.52 23.16 27.62
CA ILE A 74 -10.48 24.21 26.59
C ILE A 74 -11.74 24.16 25.69
N CYS A 75 -12.15 22.96 25.26
CA CYS A 75 -13.38 22.81 24.48
C CYS A 75 -14.65 23.29 25.26
N LYS A 76 -14.71 23.04 26.57
CA LYS A 76 -15.81 23.51 27.43
C LYS A 76 -15.84 25.03 27.63
N GLU A 77 -14.69 25.67 27.56
CA GLU A 77 -14.57 27.15 27.69
C GLU A 77 -15.17 27.87 26.49
N LYS A 78 -15.37 27.20 25.36
CA LYS A 78 -15.98 27.74 24.12
C LYS A 78 -15.29 29.03 23.64
N LEU A 79 -13.95 29.01 23.65
CA LEU A 79 -13.15 30.15 23.24
C LEU A 79 -13.37 30.45 21.75
N LYS A 80 -13.48 31.72 21.40
CA LYS A 80 -13.53 32.17 20.00
C LYS A 80 -12.12 32.04 19.38
N LEU A 81 -12.07 31.71 18.10
CA LEU A 81 -10.87 31.76 17.28
C LEU A 81 -10.94 33.02 16.41
N GLU A 82 -10.04 33.97 16.68
CA GLU A 82 -10.00 35.27 16.01
C GLU A 82 -8.74 35.35 15.15
N ARG A 83 -8.92 35.48 13.83
CA ARG A 83 -7.82 35.69 12.89
C ARG A 83 -7.40 37.16 12.88
N PHE A 84 -6.11 37.42 12.91
CA PHE A 84 -5.53 38.75 12.68
C PHE A 84 -4.22 38.62 11.91
N GLU A 85 -3.76 39.74 11.37
CA GLU A 85 -2.54 39.82 10.55
C GLU A 85 -1.59 40.82 11.15
N LEU A 86 -0.28 40.56 10.99
CA LEU A 86 0.78 41.47 11.37
C LEU A 86 1.78 41.64 10.23
N PRO A 87 2.36 42.85 10.07
CA PRO A 87 3.53 43.04 9.22
C PRO A 87 4.68 42.15 9.69
N ARG A 88 5.54 41.68 8.78
CA ARG A 88 6.62 40.72 9.04
C ARG A 88 7.47 41.10 10.26
N ALA A 89 7.93 42.35 10.34
CA ALA A 89 8.78 42.80 11.46
C ALA A 89 8.06 42.71 12.83
N GLU A 90 6.75 43.02 12.84
CA GLU A 90 5.93 42.89 14.05
C GLU A 90 5.65 41.44 14.39
N ALA A 91 5.40 40.61 13.37
CA ALA A 91 5.16 39.19 13.52
C ALA A 91 6.38 38.45 14.09
N VAL A 92 7.59 38.74 13.60
CA VAL A 92 8.84 38.20 14.14
C VAL A 92 9.00 38.61 15.59
N LYS A 93 8.90 39.91 15.89
CA LYS A 93 9.03 40.42 17.26
C LYS A 93 8.01 39.77 18.19
N PHE A 94 6.77 39.63 17.76
CA PHE A 94 5.69 38.99 18.52
C PHE A 94 6.00 37.53 18.89
N MET A 95 6.62 36.76 17.96
CA MET A 95 7.01 35.37 18.23
C MET A 95 8.30 35.29 19.06
N GLU A 96 9.23 36.24 18.92
CA GLU A 96 10.40 36.36 19.78
C GLU A 96 10.02 36.65 21.24
N GLU A 97 9.07 37.56 21.47
CA GLU A 97 8.54 37.87 22.80
C GLU A 97 7.83 36.67 23.45
N LYS A 98 7.29 35.77 22.63
CA LYS A 98 6.68 34.49 23.06
C LYS A 98 7.70 33.35 23.19
N GLU A 99 8.97 33.61 22.87
CA GLU A 99 10.04 32.61 22.82
C GLU A 99 9.75 31.38 21.95
N GLU A 100 9.14 31.58 20.77
CA GLU A 100 8.80 30.51 19.83
C GLU A 100 9.73 30.53 18.61
N PRO A 101 10.96 29.99 18.70
CA PRO A 101 11.98 30.09 17.67
C PRO A 101 11.60 29.45 16.33
N TYR A 102 10.86 28.34 16.37
CA TYR A 102 10.41 27.68 15.15
C TYR A 102 9.38 28.52 14.37
N LYS A 103 8.54 29.30 15.07
CA LYS A 103 7.61 30.23 14.43
C LYS A 103 8.35 31.41 13.80
N VAL A 104 9.39 31.90 14.43
CA VAL A 104 10.28 32.94 13.85
C VAL A 104 10.93 32.43 12.57
N GLU A 105 11.48 31.21 12.59
CA GLU A 105 12.06 30.58 11.39
C GLU A 105 11.03 30.46 10.27
N LEU A 106 9.80 29.97 10.58
CA LEU A 106 8.73 29.84 9.58
C LEU A 106 8.35 31.19 8.95
N ILE A 107 8.25 32.27 9.75
CA ILE A 107 7.93 33.62 9.25
C ILE A 107 9.04 34.10 8.29
N ASN A 108 10.31 33.87 8.64
CA ASN A 108 11.45 34.32 7.83
C ASN A 108 11.54 33.60 6.49
N ASP A 109 11.05 32.36 6.40
CA ASP A 109 11.07 31.56 5.18
C ASP A 109 9.88 31.83 4.24
N LEU A 110 8.86 32.56 4.69
CA LEU A 110 7.76 32.94 3.81
C LEU A 110 8.21 33.92 2.72
N PRO A 111 7.62 33.89 1.52
CA PRO A 111 7.85 34.90 0.47
C PRO A 111 7.68 36.33 1.00
N GLU A 112 8.39 37.32 0.43
CA GLU A 112 8.36 38.71 0.91
C GLU A 112 6.95 39.32 0.92
N ASP A 113 6.12 38.92 -0.04
CA ASP A 113 4.73 39.37 -0.23
C ASP A 113 3.69 38.55 0.54
N ALA A 114 4.12 37.53 1.30
CA ALA A 114 3.21 36.66 2.01
C ALA A 114 2.48 37.40 3.16
N VAL A 115 1.18 37.17 3.25
CA VAL A 115 0.34 37.62 4.36
C VAL A 115 0.64 36.75 5.60
N ILE A 116 1.10 37.37 6.68
CA ILE A 116 1.42 36.69 7.92
C ILE A 116 0.24 36.81 8.87
N SER A 117 -0.43 35.69 9.09
CA SER A 117 -1.64 35.62 9.92
C SER A 117 -1.46 34.78 11.16
N PHE A 118 -2.24 35.11 12.16
CA PHE A 118 -2.30 34.46 13.46
C PHE A 118 -3.75 34.15 13.81
N TYR A 119 -3.90 33.15 14.65
CA TYR A 119 -5.18 32.85 15.30
C TYR A 119 -5.05 32.96 16.81
N LYS A 120 -5.89 33.78 17.42
CA LYS A 120 -6.01 33.95 18.87
C LYS A 120 -7.16 33.12 19.39
N GLN A 121 -6.91 32.37 20.45
CA GLN A 121 -7.83 31.45 21.11
C GLN A 121 -7.72 31.65 22.63
N GLY A 122 -8.50 32.61 23.18
CA GLY A 122 -8.35 33.02 24.56
C GLY A 122 -6.98 33.64 24.83
N GLU A 123 -6.21 33.06 25.78
CA GLU A 123 -4.82 33.45 26.11
C GLU A 123 -3.79 32.93 25.10
N PHE A 124 -4.15 31.93 24.30
CA PHE A 124 -3.27 31.28 23.32
C PHE A 124 -3.31 31.99 21.96
N THR A 125 -2.16 32.09 21.32
CA THR A 125 -2.06 32.63 19.96
C THR A 125 -0.98 31.87 19.21
N ASP A 126 -1.30 31.43 17.98
CA ASP A 126 -0.36 30.72 17.12
C ASP A 126 -0.28 31.33 15.72
N LEU A 127 0.90 31.20 15.08
CA LEU A 127 1.11 31.51 13.66
C LEU A 127 0.38 30.49 12.81
N CYS A 128 -0.58 30.93 12.02
CA CYS A 128 -1.39 30.03 11.21
C CYS A 128 -2.12 30.73 10.06
N ALA A 129 -2.15 30.08 8.90
CA ALA A 129 -2.92 30.55 7.74
C ALA A 129 -4.43 30.21 7.84
N GLY A 130 -4.81 29.22 8.64
CA GLY A 130 -6.17 28.71 8.74
C GLY A 130 -6.52 27.73 7.61
N PRO A 131 -7.81 27.42 7.38
CA PRO A 131 -8.95 27.87 8.17
C PRO A 131 -9.11 27.15 9.51
N HIS A 132 -9.90 27.74 10.41
CA HIS A 132 -10.31 27.17 11.69
C HIS A 132 -11.82 27.29 11.91
N LEU A 133 -12.34 26.53 12.86
CA LEU A 133 -13.69 26.71 13.39
C LEU A 133 -13.78 28.05 14.11
N ASP A 134 -14.98 28.58 14.25
CA ASP A 134 -15.27 29.86 14.92
C ASP A 134 -15.07 29.80 16.45
N SER A 135 -15.16 28.61 17.04
CA SER A 135 -15.01 28.39 18.47
C SER A 135 -14.54 26.98 18.82
N THR A 136 -13.74 26.87 19.91
CA THR A 136 -13.38 25.58 20.50
C THR A 136 -14.60 24.79 21.00
N GLY A 137 -15.71 25.47 21.25
CA GLY A 137 -16.98 24.84 21.65
C GLY A 137 -17.65 24.00 20.54
N ARG A 138 -17.23 24.13 19.28
CA ARG A 138 -17.66 23.25 18.19
C ARG A 138 -17.07 21.86 18.31
N ILE A 139 -15.95 21.72 19.02
CA ILE A 139 -15.26 20.45 19.19
C ILE A 139 -15.86 19.71 20.39
N LYS A 140 -16.16 18.43 20.21
CA LYS A 140 -16.62 17.55 21.28
C LYS A 140 -15.42 17.01 22.05
N GLY A 141 -15.04 17.64 23.17
CA GLY A 141 -13.86 17.29 23.94
C GLY A 141 -13.80 15.85 24.46
N ASN A 142 -14.94 15.14 24.59
CA ASN A 142 -14.98 13.73 24.92
C ASN A 142 -14.84 12.80 23.69
N ALA A 143 -14.80 13.37 22.49
CA ALA A 143 -14.58 12.66 21.23
C ALA A 143 -13.21 12.98 20.61
N ILE A 144 -12.22 13.34 21.45
CA ILE A 144 -10.81 13.51 21.10
C ILE A 144 -10.00 12.37 21.71
N LYS A 145 -9.05 11.84 20.93
CA LYS A 145 -8.04 10.87 21.40
C LYS A 145 -6.67 11.24 20.86
N LEU A 146 -5.67 11.34 21.74
CA LEU A 146 -4.27 11.38 21.35
C LEU A 146 -3.76 9.94 21.19
N THR A 147 -3.30 9.60 20.00
CA THR A 147 -3.06 8.20 19.63
C THR A 147 -1.62 7.75 19.86
N SER A 148 -0.66 8.65 19.64
CA SER A 148 0.77 8.33 19.82
C SER A 148 1.62 9.59 19.96
N ALA A 149 2.82 9.42 20.51
CA ALA A 149 3.89 10.40 20.47
C ALA A 149 5.15 9.72 19.88
N THR A 150 5.78 10.36 18.88
CA THR A 150 6.95 9.83 18.18
C THR A 150 7.96 10.93 17.91
N GLY A 151 9.25 10.55 17.75
CA GLY A 151 10.28 11.47 17.27
C GLY A 151 10.03 11.85 15.80
N ALA A 152 10.21 13.13 15.48
CA ALA A 152 10.17 13.64 14.11
C ALA A 152 11.23 14.72 13.92
N TYR A 153 12.09 14.59 12.91
CA TYR A 153 13.08 15.62 12.62
C TYR A 153 12.41 16.89 12.10
N TRP A 154 12.88 18.04 12.58
CA TRP A 154 12.37 19.32 12.10
C TRP A 154 12.52 19.43 10.59
N ARG A 155 11.40 19.65 9.90
CA ARG A 155 11.29 19.69 8.42
C ARG A 155 11.72 18.40 7.71
N GLY A 156 11.72 17.27 8.40
CA GLY A 156 12.14 15.99 7.82
C GLY A 156 13.65 15.83 7.62
N ASP A 157 14.46 16.82 8.02
CA ASP A 157 15.91 16.80 7.88
C ASP A 157 16.57 16.12 9.07
N SER A 158 17.18 14.97 8.86
CA SER A 158 17.87 14.18 9.89
C SER A 158 19.07 14.89 10.53
N ASN A 159 19.60 15.96 9.93
CA ASN A 159 20.66 16.80 10.49
C ASN A 159 20.12 17.87 11.45
N ARG A 160 18.81 18.06 11.50
CA ARG A 160 18.13 19.01 12.39
C ARG A 160 17.66 18.36 13.67
N LYS A 161 17.18 19.18 14.61
CA LYS A 161 16.71 18.71 15.92
C LYS A 161 15.53 17.76 15.78
N MET A 162 15.56 16.65 16.51
CA MET A 162 14.42 15.75 16.64
C MET A 162 13.42 16.35 17.63
N LEU A 163 12.22 16.61 17.15
CA LEU A 163 11.06 17.07 17.90
C LEU A 163 10.20 15.89 18.33
N GLN A 164 9.25 16.12 19.22
CA GLN A 164 8.23 15.14 19.59
C GLN A 164 6.92 15.49 18.88
N ARG A 165 6.45 14.57 18.05
CA ARG A 165 5.20 14.68 17.31
C ARG A 165 4.10 13.92 18.03
N ILE A 166 3.04 14.62 18.44
CA ILE A 166 1.85 14.01 19.03
C ILE A 166 0.76 13.93 17.98
N TYR A 167 0.29 12.72 17.70
CA TYR A 167 -0.84 12.48 16.81
C TYR A 167 -2.16 12.42 17.58
N GLY A 168 -3.21 12.91 16.96
CA GLY A 168 -4.56 12.86 17.51
C GLY A 168 -5.63 12.67 16.46
N ILE A 169 -6.76 12.16 16.91
CA ILE A 169 -8.00 12.03 16.13
C ILE A 169 -9.16 12.63 16.92
N ALA A 170 -10.12 13.19 16.22
CA ALA A 170 -11.32 13.74 16.82
C ALA A 170 -12.53 13.58 15.91
N PHE A 171 -13.69 13.37 16.52
CA PHE A 171 -14.96 13.19 15.82
C PHE A 171 -16.03 14.14 16.39
N PRO A 172 -17.11 14.43 15.63
CA PRO A 172 -18.27 15.20 16.13
C PRO A 172 -19.03 14.49 17.24
N LYS A 173 -18.96 13.15 17.31
CA LYS A 173 -19.64 12.32 18.32
C LYS A 173 -18.71 11.32 18.95
N LYS A 174 -18.97 11.01 20.23
CA LYS A 174 -18.16 10.02 20.97
C LYS A 174 -18.29 8.62 20.39
N GLU A 175 -19.47 8.24 19.95
CA GLU A 175 -19.77 6.95 19.35
C GLU A 175 -18.96 6.70 18.09
N GLU A 176 -18.70 7.75 17.30
CA GLU A 176 -17.85 7.69 16.10
C GLU A 176 -16.37 7.46 16.48
N LEU A 177 -15.90 8.14 17.53
CA LEU A 177 -14.56 7.89 18.07
C LEU A 177 -14.43 6.47 18.61
N ASP A 178 -15.40 5.99 19.38
CA ASP A 178 -15.36 4.65 19.97
C ASP A 178 -15.34 3.58 18.85
N ALA A 179 -16.18 3.73 17.82
CA ALA A 179 -16.17 2.84 16.64
C ALA A 179 -14.83 2.86 15.90
N TYR A 180 -14.25 4.05 15.72
CA TYR A 180 -12.92 4.18 15.11
C TYR A 180 -11.84 3.48 15.94
N LEU A 181 -11.84 3.67 17.26
CA LEU A 181 -10.84 3.03 18.15
C LEU A 181 -10.99 1.51 18.17
N GLU A 182 -12.22 1.00 18.14
CA GLU A 182 -12.49 -0.43 18.02
C GLU A 182 -11.98 -0.99 16.69
N GLN A 183 -12.25 -0.29 15.59
CA GLN A 183 -11.73 -0.64 14.27
C GLN A 183 -10.19 -0.65 14.25
N GLN A 184 -9.53 0.36 14.84
CA GLN A 184 -8.07 0.40 14.92
C GLN A 184 -7.51 -0.73 15.79
N ALA A 185 -8.15 -1.04 16.91
CA ALA A 185 -7.75 -2.15 17.77
C ALA A 185 -7.87 -3.51 17.06
N GLU A 186 -8.91 -3.69 16.26
CA GLU A 186 -9.08 -4.90 15.44
C GLU A 186 -8.06 -4.95 14.29
N ALA A 187 -7.78 -3.79 13.64
CA ALA A 187 -6.77 -3.68 12.61
C ALA A 187 -5.37 -4.07 13.12
N LEU A 188 -5.00 -3.61 14.33
CA LEU A 188 -3.72 -3.98 14.97
C LEU A 188 -3.58 -5.48 15.22
N LYS A 189 -4.68 -6.20 15.46
CA LYS A 189 -4.64 -7.67 15.58
C LYS A 189 -4.37 -8.36 14.25
N ARG A 190 -4.66 -7.67 13.13
CA ARG A 190 -4.51 -8.17 11.77
C ARG A 190 -3.24 -7.66 11.08
N ASP A 191 -2.49 -6.77 11.73
CA ASP A 191 -1.25 -6.20 11.18
C ASP A 191 -0.32 -7.29 10.63
N HIS A 192 -0.01 -7.19 9.34
CA HIS A 192 0.84 -8.16 8.65
C HIS A 192 2.25 -8.24 9.23
N ASN A 193 2.78 -7.15 9.83
CA ASN A 193 4.09 -7.18 10.49
C ASN A 193 4.08 -8.10 11.71
N LYS A 194 3.00 -8.07 12.49
CA LYS A 194 2.85 -8.94 13.65
C LYS A 194 2.50 -10.36 13.23
N LEU A 195 1.40 -10.53 12.50
CA LEU A 195 0.95 -11.86 12.09
C LEU A 195 1.94 -12.56 11.16
N GLY A 196 2.60 -11.82 10.27
CA GLY A 196 3.59 -12.38 9.35
C GLY A 196 4.80 -12.95 10.05
N ARG A 197 5.24 -12.34 11.16
CA ARG A 197 6.32 -12.87 12.02
C ARG A 197 5.82 -14.03 12.90
N ASP A 198 4.68 -13.84 13.57
CA ASP A 198 4.10 -14.86 14.47
C ASP A 198 3.79 -16.17 13.72
N LEU A 199 3.36 -16.09 12.46
CA LEU A 199 3.04 -17.23 11.59
C LEU A 199 4.22 -17.66 10.69
N GLU A 200 5.39 -17.04 10.84
CA GLU A 200 6.62 -17.37 10.11
C GLU A 200 6.51 -17.19 8.57
N TYR A 201 5.86 -16.13 8.12
CA TYR A 201 5.83 -15.79 6.69
C TYR A 201 7.08 -15.03 6.26
N PHE A 202 7.59 -14.11 7.08
CA PHE A 202 8.79 -13.34 6.79
C PHE A 202 9.49 -12.84 8.05
N THR A 203 10.71 -12.40 7.89
CA THR A 203 11.49 -11.72 8.93
C THR A 203 12.34 -10.61 8.35
N THR A 204 12.87 -9.74 9.20
CA THR A 204 13.82 -8.68 8.83
C THR A 204 15.08 -8.82 9.69
N VAL A 205 16.24 -8.50 9.12
CA VAL A 205 17.54 -8.61 9.79
C VAL A 205 18.34 -7.34 9.52
N ASP A 206 18.81 -6.68 10.57
CA ASP A 206 19.41 -5.33 10.48
C ASP A 206 20.62 -5.27 9.54
N TYR A 207 21.50 -6.26 9.57
CA TYR A 207 22.67 -6.30 8.71
C TYR A 207 22.40 -6.70 7.24
N ILE A 208 21.16 -7.12 6.92
CA ILE A 208 20.70 -7.24 5.53
C ILE A 208 20.19 -5.87 5.05
N GLY A 209 19.54 -5.14 5.94
CA GLY A 209 19.08 -3.76 5.72
C GLY A 209 17.57 -3.59 5.70
N GLN A 210 17.16 -2.36 5.93
CA GLN A 210 15.74 -1.99 5.89
C GLN A 210 15.17 -2.13 4.48
N GLY A 211 13.89 -2.55 4.38
CA GLY A 211 13.21 -2.74 3.10
C GLY A 211 13.66 -3.97 2.31
N LEU A 212 14.44 -4.87 2.94
CA LEU A 212 14.91 -6.13 2.37
C LEU A 212 14.45 -7.31 3.25
N PRO A 213 13.16 -7.63 3.28
CA PRO A 213 12.63 -8.73 4.09
C PRO A 213 13.10 -10.08 3.55
N ILE A 214 13.31 -11.03 4.46
CA ILE A 214 13.51 -12.45 4.13
C ILE A 214 12.14 -13.12 4.16
N LEU A 215 11.71 -13.67 3.03
CA LEU A 215 10.58 -14.57 2.99
C LEU A 215 10.98 -15.92 3.56
N LEU A 216 10.36 -16.31 4.66
CA LEU A 216 10.52 -17.64 5.26
C LEU A 216 9.81 -18.72 4.41
N PRO A 217 10.02 -20.01 4.64
CA PRO A 217 9.46 -21.07 3.78
C PRO A 217 7.95 -20.96 3.54
N LYS A 218 7.16 -20.58 4.55
CA LYS A 218 5.72 -20.39 4.41
C LYS A 218 5.39 -19.21 3.48
N GLY A 219 6.02 -18.05 3.67
CA GLY A 219 5.81 -16.87 2.82
C GLY A 219 6.29 -17.07 1.40
N ALA A 220 7.49 -17.64 1.22
CA ALA A 220 8.03 -17.97 -0.09
C ALA A 220 7.10 -18.93 -0.86
N ARG A 221 6.48 -19.90 -0.15
CA ARG A 221 5.54 -20.84 -0.76
C ARG A 221 4.27 -20.15 -1.23
N VAL A 222 3.70 -19.24 -0.44
CA VAL A 222 2.50 -18.49 -0.85
C VAL A 222 2.79 -17.66 -2.10
N ILE A 223 3.89 -16.92 -2.11
CA ILE A 223 4.29 -16.12 -3.29
C ILE A 223 4.49 -17.01 -4.52
N GLN A 224 5.16 -18.16 -4.37
CA GLN A 224 5.34 -19.11 -5.47
C GLN A 224 4.01 -19.62 -6.04
N LEU A 225 3.03 -19.92 -5.19
CA LEU A 225 1.70 -20.37 -5.61
C LEU A 225 0.97 -19.26 -6.38
N LEU A 226 1.03 -18.02 -5.90
CA LEU A 226 0.45 -16.87 -6.59
C LEU A 226 1.12 -16.61 -7.94
N GLN A 227 2.45 -16.64 -8.00
CA GLN A 227 3.22 -16.44 -9.24
C GLN A 227 2.84 -17.47 -10.31
N ARG A 228 2.89 -18.76 -9.98
CA ARG A 228 2.53 -19.85 -10.91
C ARG A 228 1.11 -19.70 -11.41
N TRP A 229 0.17 -19.42 -10.51
CA TRP A 229 -1.22 -19.24 -10.89
C TRP A 229 -1.42 -18.02 -11.82
N VAL A 230 -0.81 -16.87 -11.53
CA VAL A 230 -0.91 -15.67 -12.37
C VAL A 230 -0.27 -15.92 -13.74
N GLU A 231 0.90 -16.54 -13.79
CA GLU A 231 1.56 -16.91 -15.07
C GLU A 231 0.69 -17.83 -15.93
N ASP A 232 0.04 -18.84 -15.32
CA ASP A 232 -0.90 -19.73 -16.02
C ASP A 232 -2.13 -18.98 -16.55
N VAL A 233 -2.67 -18.02 -15.78
CA VAL A 233 -3.80 -17.18 -16.19
C VAL A 233 -3.41 -16.26 -17.33
N GLU A 234 -2.23 -15.64 -17.26
CA GLU A 234 -1.69 -14.80 -18.33
C GLU A 234 -1.44 -15.60 -19.62
N GLN A 235 -0.81 -16.76 -19.51
CA GLN A 235 -0.59 -17.64 -20.66
C GLN A 235 -1.89 -18.03 -21.38
N LYS A 236 -2.94 -18.39 -20.61
CA LYS A 236 -4.27 -18.72 -21.15
C LYS A 236 -4.94 -17.52 -21.84
N ARG A 237 -4.54 -16.29 -21.51
CA ARG A 237 -5.01 -15.04 -22.13
C ARG A 237 -4.10 -14.54 -23.26
N GLY A 238 -3.12 -15.35 -23.67
CA GLY A 238 -2.25 -15.09 -24.81
C GLY A 238 -1.06 -14.19 -24.51
N TYR A 239 -0.66 -14.06 -23.24
CA TYR A 239 0.58 -13.37 -22.88
C TYR A 239 1.79 -14.25 -23.16
N LEU A 240 2.83 -13.63 -23.70
CA LEU A 240 4.11 -14.26 -23.99
C LEU A 240 5.07 -13.98 -22.83
N LEU A 241 5.52 -15.04 -22.17
CA LEU A 241 6.45 -14.91 -21.04
C LEU A 241 7.81 -14.45 -21.53
N THR A 242 8.39 -13.45 -20.85
CA THR A 242 9.76 -12.99 -21.03
C THR A 242 10.57 -13.18 -19.76
N LYS A 243 11.89 -13.17 -19.89
CA LYS A 243 12.83 -13.11 -18.79
C LYS A 243 13.95 -12.17 -19.16
N THR A 244 14.04 -11.05 -18.48
CA THR A 244 14.98 -9.97 -18.81
C THR A 244 15.99 -9.73 -17.68
N PRO A 245 17.16 -9.11 -17.96
CA PRO A 245 18.17 -8.84 -16.95
C PRO A 245 17.71 -7.97 -15.80
N LEU A 246 18.31 -8.12 -14.62
CA LEU A 246 18.00 -7.33 -13.43
C LEU A 246 18.67 -5.96 -13.42
N MET A 247 19.62 -5.71 -14.31
CA MET A 247 20.34 -4.44 -14.43
C MET A 247 20.66 -4.13 -15.89
N ALA A 248 20.89 -2.85 -16.17
CA ALA A 248 21.33 -2.36 -17.47
C ALA A 248 22.29 -1.18 -17.30
N LYS A 249 22.98 -0.83 -18.40
CA LYS A 249 23.75 0.41 -18.49
C LYS A 249 22.82 1.62 -18.41
N ARG A 250 23.31 2.74 -17.86
CA ARG A 250 22.61 4.01 -17.75
C ARG A 250 21.94 4.47 -19.04
N ASP A 251 22.51 4.13 -20.20
CA ASP A 251 22.01 4.56 -21.51
C ASP A 251 20.56 4.08 -21.75
N LEU A 252 20.21 2.87 -21.32
CA LEU A 252 18.84 2.36 -21.41
C LEU A 252 17.85 3.24 -20.63
N TYR A 253 18.25 3.66 -19.44
CA TYR A 253 17.42 4.50 -18.57
C TYR A 253 17.37 5.96 -19.01
N ARG A 254 18.39 6.46 -19.73
CA ARG A 254 18.37 7.75 -20.40
C ARG A 254 17.37 7.79 -21.55
N ILE A 255 17.37 6.76 -22.40
CA ILE A 255 16.39 6.67 -23.51
C ILE A 255 14.96 6.69 -22.93
N SER A 256 14.71 5.99 -21.85
CA SER A 256 13.39 5.93 -21.22
C SER A 256 13.03 7.16 -20.38
N GLY A 257 13.95 8.10 -20.14
CA GLY A 257 13.75 9.27 -19.27
C GLY A 257 13.88 9.00 -17.78
N HIS A 258 13.99 7.73 -17.35
CA HIS A 258 14.06 7.41 -15.92
C HIS A 258 15.36 7.88 -15.25
N TRP A 259 16.45 8.03 -15.99
CA TRP A 259 17.70 8.55 -15.45
C TRP A 259 17.57 10.00 -15.00
N ASP A 260 16.78 10.81 -15.73
CA ASP A 260 16.61 12.23 -15.45
C ASP A 260 15.52 12.51 -14.40
N HIS A 261 14.50 11.65 -14.31
CA HIS A 261 13.34 11.87 -13.43
C HIS A 261 13.31 11.00 -12.17
N TYR A 262 14.15 9.96 -12.09
CA TYR A 262 14.05 8.95 -11.02
C TYR A 262 15.39 8.47 -10.47
N LEU A 263 16.47 9.23 -10.67
CA LEU A 263 17.84 8.83 -10.31
C LEU A 263 17.96 8.47 -8.82
N ASP A 264 17.40 9.31 -7.93
CA ASP A 264 17.46 9.13 -6.48
C ASP A 264 16.73 7.84 -6.02
N GLY A 265 15.72 7.42 -6.77
CA GLY A 265 14.98 6.17 -6.55
C GLY A 265 15.65 4.91 -7.12
N MET A 266 16.84 5.01 -7.70
CA MET A 266 17.55 3.88 -8.31
C MET A 266 18.78 3.45 -7.51
N PHE A 267 19.07 2.14 -7.51
CA PHE A 267 20.35 1.62 -7.03
C PHE A 267 21.39 1.66 -8.16
N ILE A 268 22.39 2.52 -8.03
CA ILE A 268 23.42 2.78 -9.02
C ILE A 268 24.68 1.99 -8.72
N LEU A 269 25.26 1.40 -9.75
CA LEU A 269 26.52 0.64 -9.71
C LEU A 269 27.57 1.38 -10.54
N GLY A 270 28.39 2.16 -9.89
CA GLY A 270 29.38 3.07 -10.49
C GLY A 270 29.11 4.53 -10.11
N ASP A 271 29.77 5.45 -10.81
CA ASP A 271 29.56 6.89 -10.63
C ASP A 271 28.55 7.39 -11.68
N PRO A 272 27.37 7.88 -11.27
CA PRO A 272 26.37 8.38 -12.20
C PRO A 272 26.81 9.64 -12.95
N HIS A 273 27.81 10.37 -12.44
CA HIS A 273 28.32 11.64 -13.00
C HIS A 273 29.60 11.46 -13.81
N ASP A 274 30.28 10.31 -13.76
CA ASP A 274 31.46 10.01 -14.57
C ASP A 274 31.06 9.41 -15.93
N GLU A 275 31.02 10.26 -16.95
CA GLU A 275 30.67 9.84 -18.32
C GLU A 275 31.76 8.97 -19.00
N THR A 276 32.96 8.94 -18.43
CA THR A 276 34.09 8.19 -19.02
C THR A 276 34.08 6.71 -18.63
N LYS A 277 33.29 6.34 -17.63
CA LYS A 277 33.19 4.96 -17.11
C LYS A 277 31.83 4.35 -17.34
N GLU A 278 31.81 3.02 -17.45
CA GLU A 278 30.55 2.29 -17.43
C GLU A 278 29.83 2.47 -16.09
N CYS A 279 28.54 2.77 -16.17
CA CYS A 279 27.68 2.88 -15.03
C CYS A 279 26.42 2.04 -15.29
N PHE A 280 26.06 1.18 -14.34
CA PHE A 280 24.89 0.36 -14.39
C PHE A 280 23.89 0.80 -13.32
N ALA A 281 22.65 0.37 -13.45
CA ALA A 281 21.65 0.47 -12.38
C ALA A 281 20.84 -0.82 -12.29
N LEU A 282 20.43 -1.17 -11.07
CA LEU A 282 19.40 -2.18 -10.86
C LEU A 282 18.07 -1.63 -11.38
N ARG A 283 17.28 -2.48 -12.03
CA ARG A 283 16.06 -2.05 -12.71
C ARG A 283 14.95 -1.67 -11.73
N PRO A 284 14.39 -0.45 -11.79
CA PRO A 284 13.20 -0.07 -11.03
C PRO A 284 11.88 -0.42 -11.76
N MET A 285 11.97 -0.84 -13.04
CA MET A 285 10.86 -1.24 -13.91
C MET A 285 11.36 -2.18 -15.03
N THR A 286 10.45 -2.86 -15.71
CA THR A 286 10.77 -3.85 -16.76
C THR A 286 10.57 -3.31 -18.18
N CYS A 287 9.80 -2.23 -18.36
CA CYS A 287 9.39 -1.72 -19.68
C CYS A 287 10.54 -1.56 -20.69
N PRO A 288 11.69 -0.90 -20.40
CA PRO A 288 12.74 -0.69 -21.38
C PRO A 288 13.34 -2.00 -21.91
N PHE A 289 13.35 -3.04 -21.08
CA PHE A 289 13.87 -4.36 -21.46
C PHE A 289 12.90 -5.10 -22.38
N GLN A 290 11.60 -5.04 -22.12
CA GLN A 290 10.59 -5.68 -22.98
C GLN A 290 10.47 -4.96 -24.33
N TYR A 291 10.78 -3.67 -24.41
CA TYR A 291 10.89 -2.97 -25.69
C TYR A 291 12.01 -3.55 -26.56
N GLN A 292 13.14 -3.98 -25.98
CA GLN A 292 14.20 -4.66 -26.72
C GLN A 292 13.75 -6.03 -27.27
N VAL A 293 12.81 -6.70 -26.59
CA VAL A 293 12.19 -7.94 -27.14
C VAL A 293 11.37 -7.61 -28.39
N PHE A 294 10.64 -6.50 -28.39
CA PHE A 294 9.92 -6.04 -29.59
C PHE A 294 10.89 -5.67 -30.71
N LEU A 295 11.92 -4.91 -30.40
CA LEU A 295 12.93 -4.38 -31.34
C LEU A 295 13.88 -5.43 -31.90
N ASN A 296 13.89 -6.66 -31.36
CA ASN A 296 14.78 -7.75 -31.81
C ASN A 296 14.68 -8.03 -33.33
N ARG A 297 13.54 -7.71 -33.95
CA ARG A 297 13.33 -7.77 -35.41
C ARG A 297 12.22 -6.83 -35.84
N GLN A 298 12.13 -6.57 -37.15
CA GLN A 298 11.00 -5.83 -37.71
C GLN A 298 9.69 -6.56 -37.46
N ARG A 299 8.64 -5.81 -37.09
CA ARG A 299 7.30 -6.32 -36.78
C ARG A 299 6.28 -5.91 -37.83
N SER A 300 5.35 -6.83 -38.11
CA SER A 300 4.18 -6.56 -38.96
C SER A 300 2.96 -6.24 -38.10
N TYR A 301 2.03 -5.45 -38.63
CA TYR A 301 0.72 -5.19 -38.01
C TYR A 301 -0.05 -6.48 -37.65
N ARG A 302 0.21 -7.58 -38.35
CA ARG A 302 -0.44 -8.90 -38.08
C ARG A 302 0.04 -9.56 -36.79
N GLU A 303 1.16 -9.13 -36.25
CA GLU A 303 1.74 -9.64 -35.00
C GLU A 303 1.24 -8.88 -33.78
N LEU A 304 0.45 -7.82 -33.99
CA LEU A 304 -0.12 -7.01 -32.94
C LEU A 304 -1.59 -7.36 -32.68
N PRO A 305 -2.06 -7.37 -31.43
CA PRO A 305 -1.31 -6.92 -30.23
C PRO A 305 -0.28 -7.96 -29.78
N MET A 306 0.91 -7.50 -29.38
CA MET A 306 1.92 -8.33 -28.72
C MET A 306 1.79 -8.13 -27.22
N ARG A 307 1.36 -9.15 -26.49
CA ARG A 307 1.19 -9.13 -25.04
C ARG A 307 2.39 -9.78 -24.38
N LEU A 308 3.28 -8.99 -23.80
CA LEU A 308 4.45 -9.48 -23.06
C LEU A 308 4.13 -9.49 -21.57
N GLY A 309 4.53 -10.56 -20.88
CA GLY A 309 4.39 -10.70 -19.43
C GLY A 309 5.71 -11.13 -18.80
N GLU A 310 5.96 -10.70 -17.57
CA GLU A 310 7.11 -11.11 -16.78
C GLU A 310 6.81 -11.08 -15.29
N THR A 311 7.13 -12.16 -14.58
CA THR A 311 7.30 -12.11 -13.13
C THR A 311 8.67 -11.49 -12.85
N SER A 312 8.66 -10.18 -12.60
CA SER A 312 9.84 -9.32 -12.56
C SER A 312 10.28 -9.02 -11.14
N THR A 313 11.58 -9.18 -10.85
CA THR A 313 12.18 -8.62 -9.65
C THR A 313 12.68 -7.21 -9.94
N LEU A 314 12.24 -6.25 -9.12
CA LEU A 314 12.55 -4.83 -9.24
C LEU A 314 13.19 -4.29 -7.96
N PHE A 315 13.91 -3.18 -8.10
CA PHE A 315 14.65 -2.54 -7.03
C PHE A 315 14.35 -1.05 -7.01
N ARG A 316 13.97 -0.51 -5.85
CA ARG A 316 13.74 0.91 -5.66
C ARG A 316 14.41 1.37 -4.38
N ASN A 317 15.20 2.43 -4.46
CA ASN A 317 15.86 3.03 -3.31
C ASN A 317 14.88 3.89 -2.52
N GLU A 318 13.93 3.21 -1.86
CA GLU A 318 12.92 3.87 -1.04
C GLU A 318 13.54 4.51 0.20
N ASP A 319 13.03 5.69 0.58
CA ASP A 319 13.45 6.37 1.80
C ASP A 319 13.04 5.61 3.06
N SER A 320 13.84 5.77 4.13
CA SER A 320 13.64 5.03 5.39
C SER A 320 12.26 5.26 6.01
N GLY A 321 11.71 6.47 5.86
CA GLY A 321 10.39 6.84 6.39
C GLY A 321 9.19 6.28 5.60
N GLU A 322 9.42 5.81 4.39
CA GLU A 322 8.37 5.29 3.51
C GLU A 322 8.22 3.77 3.57
N MET A 323 9.25 3.07 4.03
CA MET A 323 9.26 1.61 4.10
C MET A 323 8.29 1.09 5.16
N HIS A 324 7.50 0.09 4.80
CA HIS A 324 6.49 -0.48 5.70
C HIS A 324 6.29 -1.98 5.46
N GLY A 325 6.89 -2.81 6.31
CA GLY A 325 6.76 -4.28 6.29
C GLY A 325 7.00 -4.87 4.90
N LEU A 326 6.02 -5.60 4.36
CA LEU A 326 6.01 -6.11 3.00
C LEU A 326 5.28 -5.17 2.01
N ILE A 327 4.61 -4.12 2.49
CA ILE A 327 3.81 -3.21 1.65
C ILE A 327 4.72 -2.32 0.80
N ARG A 328 5.81 -1.78 1.39
CA ARG A 328 6.77 -0.95 0.69
C ARG A 328 8.20 -1.36 1.04
N VAL A 329 8.88 -1.92 0.07
CA VAL A 329 10.17 -2.58 0.20
C VAL A 329 11.13 -2.13 -0.92
N ARG A 330 12.44 -2.31 -0.72
CA ARG A 330 13.47 -1.93 -1.69
C ARG A 330 13.69 -2.96 -2.79
N GLN A 331 13.39 -4.23 -2.52
CA GLN A 331 13.38 -5.30 -3.52
C GLN A 331 12.02 -6.00 -3.47
N PHE A 332 11.39 -6.15 -4.62
CA PHE A 332 10.07 -6.77 -4.73
C PHE A 332 9.90 -7.50 -6.06
N THR A 333 8.91 -8.39 -6.10
CA THR A 333 8.53 -9.13 -7.29
C THR A 333 7.14 -8.70 -7.74
N ILE A 334 6.97 -8.44 -9.04
CA ILE A 334 5.73 -7.91 -9.60
C ILE A 334 5.28 -8.72 -10.82
N SER A 335 3.96 -8.88 -10.98
CA SER A 335 3.34 -9.42 -12.21
C SER A 335 3.18 -8.29 -13.24
N GLU A 336 4.25 -7.98 -13.95
CA GLU A 336 4.29 -6.86 -14.88
C GLU A 336 4.16 -7.33 -16.33
N GLY A 337 3.60 -6.50 -17.19
CA GLY A 337 3.54 -6.75 -18.61
C GLY A 337 3.26 -5.52 -19.43
N HIS A 338 3.69 -5.60 -20.69
CA HIS A 338 3.56 -4.53 -21.68
C HIS A 338 2.88 -5.08 -22.93
N LEU A 339 1.80 -4.42 -23.33
CA LEU A 339 1.11 -4.73 -24.57
C LEU A 339 1.50 -3.69 -25.59
N ILE A 340 2.07 -4.16 -26.69
CA ILE A 340 2.43 -3.33 -27.84
C ILE A 340 1.36 -3.56 -28.89
N LEU A 341 0.68 -2.50 -29.29
CA LEU A 341 -0.57 -2.61 -30.03
C LEU A 341 -0.78 -1.48 -31.05
N ARG A 342 -1.68 -1.70 -32.01
CA ARG A 342 -2.15 -0.65 -32.91
C ARG A 342 -3.18 0.24 -32.20
N PRO A 343 -3.33 1.51 -32.63
CA PRO A 343 -4.32 2.42 -32.06
C PRO A 343 -5.76 1.86 -32.03
N ASP A 344 -6.16 1.15 -33.07
CA ASP A 344 -7.49 0.53 -33.18
C ASP A 344 -7.76 -0.63 -32.19
N GLN A 345 -6.71 -1.15 -31.56
CA GLN A 345 -6.78 -2.23 -30.58
C GLN A 345 -6.85 -1.73 -29.12
N LEU A 346 -6.64 -0.42 -28.88
CA LEU A 346 -6.45 0.15 -27.55
C LEU A 346 -7.59 -0.17 -26.58
N GLU A 347 -8.83 0.05 -26.99
CA GLU A 347 -10.01 -0.16 -26.13
C GLU A 347 -10.17 -1.64 -25.74
N ALA A 348 -10.05 -2.54 -26.70
CA ALA A 348 -10.18 -3.98 -26.47
C ALA A 348 -9.07 -4.52 -25.56
N GLU A 349 -7.83 -4.08 -25.77
CA GLU A 349 -6.69 -4.52 -24.97
C GLU A 349 -6.71 -3.91 -23.55
N PHE A 350 -7.11 -2.64 -23.40
CA PHE A 350 -7.30 -2.03 -22.10
C PHE A 350 -8.38 -2.76 -21.28
N LYS A 351 -9.52 -3.06 -21.92
CA LYS A 351 -10.56 -3.89 -21.30
C LYS A 351 -10.01 -5.25 -20.86
N GLY A 352 -9.22 -5.91 -21.70
CA GLY A 352 -8.60 -7.20 -21.38
C GLY A 352 -7.67 -7.12 -20.16
N CYS A 353 -6.90 -6.02 -20.02
CA CYS A 353 -6.06 -5.77 -18.86
C CYS A 353 -6.90 -5.55 -17.58
N LEU A 354 -7.97 -4.76 -17.67
CA LEU A 354 -8.87 -4.50 -16.54
C LEU A 354 -9.60 -5.78 -16.09
N ASP A 355 -10.10 -6.58 -17.04
CA ASP A 355 -10.75 -7.86 -16.76
C ASP A 355 -9.77 -8.86 -16.11
N LEU A 356 -8.50 -8.86 -16.52
CA LEU A 356 -7.44 -9.67 -15.90
C LEU A 356 -7.19 -9.25 -14.46
N ALA A 357 -7.02 -7.95 -14.21
CA ALA A 357 -6.78 -7.41 -12.87
C ALA A 357 -7.96 -7.70 -11.93
N LYS A 358 -9.18 -7.44 -12.38
CA LYS A 358 -10.40 -7.74 -11.62
C LYS A 358 -10.51 -9.23 -11.29
N TYR A 359 -10.27 -10.11 -12.27
CA TYR A 359 -10.27 -11.56 -12.05
C TYR A 359 -9.24 -12.00 -10.99
N CYS A 360 -8.02 -11.45 -11.05
CA CYS A 360 -6.98 -11.78 -10.08
C CYS A 360 -7.37 -11.30 -8.67
N LEU A 361 -7.83 -10.07 -8.52
CA LEU A 361 -8.23 -9.49 -7.24
C LEU A 361 -9.46 -10.19 -6.65
N GLU A 362 -10.43 -10.56 -7.49
CA GLU A 362 -11.60 -11.31 -7.05
C GLU A 362 -11.24 -12.70 -6.56
N THR A 363 -10.37 -13.42 -7.29
CA THR A 363 -9.93 -14.78 -6.93
C THR A 363 -9.22 -14.81 -5.59
N VAL A 364 -8.41 -13.80 -5.29
CA VAL A 364 -7.74 -13.69 -3.98
C VAL A 364 -8.61 -13.03 -2.89
N GLY A 365 -9.84 -12.61 -3.22
CA GLY A 365 -10.82 -12.05 -2.26
C GLY A 365 -10.54 -10.60 -1.85
N MET A 366 -9.99 -9.79 -2.75
CA MET A 366 -9.63 -8.40 -2.47
C MET A 366 -10.44 -7.37 -3.25
N LEU A 367 -11.14 -7.77 -4.33
CA LEU A 367 -11.77 -6.83 -5.26
C LEU A 367 -12.86 -5.96 -4.63
N ASP A 368 -13.63 -6.49 -3.69
CA ASP A 368 -14.71 -5.80 -2.97
C ASP A 368 -14.23 -4.65 -2.07
N LYS A 369 -12.93 -4.60 -1.77
CA LYS A 369 -12.25 -3.54 -1.02
C LYS A 369 -11.48 -2.57 -1.92
N CYS A 370 -11.67 -2.66 -3.23
CA CYS A 370 -10.96 -1.82 -4.18
C CYS A 370 -11.84 -0.69 -4.70
N THR A 371 -11.22 0.47 -4.91
CA THR A 371 -11.73 1.62 -5.65
C THR A 371 -10.87 1.87 -6.87
N PHE A 372 -11.37 2.64 -7.83
CA PHE A 372 -10.68 2.96 -9.07
C PHE A 372 -10.38 4.44 -9.13
N ARG A 373 -9.14 4.80 -9.49
CA ARG A 373 -8.71 6.19 -9.61
C ARG A 373 -8.12 6.45 -10.99
N PHE A 374 -8.73 7.38 -11.72
CA PHE A 374 -8.18 7.89 -12.97
C PHE A 374 -7.19 9.01 -12.68
N SER A 375 -5.91 8.68 -12.71
CA SER A 375 -4.80 9.60 -12.42
C SER A 375 -4.43 10.39 -13.67
N GLN A 376 -4.58 11.71 -13.58
CA GLN A 376 -4.39 12.68 -14.65
C GLN A 376 -3.14 13.53 -14.44
N TRP A 377 -2.63 14.13 -15.50
CA TRP A 377 -1.53 15.07 -15.45
C TRP A 377 -1.94 16.47 -15.01
N ASN A 378 -0.96 17.26 -14.59
CA ASN A 378 -1.12 18.68 -14.32
C ASN A 378 -0.19 19.47 -15.27
N PRO A 379 -0.73 20.21 -16.26
CA PRO A 379 0.08 21.01 -17.19
C PRO A 379 0.86 22.13 -16.50
N ALA A 380 0.46 22.52 -15.29
CA ALA A 380 1.11 23.56 -14.50
C ALA A 380 2.00 22.99 -13.37
N ASN A 381 2.38 21.69 -13.43
CA ASN A 381 3.23 21.09 -12.41
C ASN A 381 4.58 21.84 -12.30
N PRO A 382 4.93 22.41 -11.13
CA PRO A 382 6.11 23.26 -10.98
C PRO A 382 7.44 22.51 -11.12
N ASN A 383 7.41 21.18 -10.95
CA ASN A 383 8.61 20.33 -11.00
C ASN A 383 8.91 19.78 -12.39
N ASN A 384 8.19 20.22 -13.41
CA ASN A 384 8.32 19.72 -14.79
C ASN A 384 8.32 18.18 -14.88
N LYS A 385 7.43 17.57 -14.12
CA LYS A 385 7.33 16.12 -13.93
C LYS A 385 6.99 15.36 -15.22
N TYR A 386 6.24 16.00 -16.13
CA TYR A 386 5.60 15.32 -17.25
C TYR A 386 6.35 15.55 -18.56
N GLU A 387 6.53 14.48 -19.33
CA GLU A 387 7.14 14.52 -20.65
C GLU A 387 6.08 14.56 -21.76
N GLY A 388 6.49 14.98 -22.97
CA GLY A 388 5.62 15.09 -24.14
C GLY A 388 4.92 16.45 -24.26
N THR A 389 4.01 16.54 -25.23
CA THR A 389 3.26 17.77 -25.53
C THR A 389 1.88 17.75 -24.89
N ALA A 390 1.28 18.92 -24.66
CA ALA A 390 -0.09 19.02 -24.16
C ALA A 390 -1.09 18.26 -25.06
N GLU A 391 -0.90 18.31 -26.38
CA GLU A 391 -1.76 17.61 -27.34
C GLU A 391 -1.71 16.07 -27.15
N GLN A 392 -0.50 15.51 -26.92
CA GLN A 392 -0.34 14.08 -26.64
C GLN A 392 -1.03 13.69 -25.34
N TRP A 393 -0.90 14.50 -24.30
CA TRP A 393 -1.56 14.29 -23.02
C TRP A 393 -3.09 14.36 -23.11
N ASP A 394 -3.62 15.39 -23.77
CA ASP A 394 -5.05 15.56 -23.97
C ASP A 394 -5.64 14.38 -24.74
N HIS A 395 -4.93 13.91 -25.78
CA HIS A 395 -5.33 12.75 -26.55
C HIS A 395 -5.33 11.47 -25.72
N ALA A 396 -4.26 11.20 -24.96
CA ALA A 396 -4.15 10.02 -24.12
C ALA A 396 -5.19 10.00 -22.99
N GLN A 397 -5.43 11.13 -22.33
CA GLN A 397 -6.44 11.25 -21.28
C GLN A 397 -7.86 11.13 -21.81
N ALA A 398 -8.16 11.74 -22.98
CA ALA A 398 -9.46 11.62 -23.62
C ALA A 398 -9.74 10.16 -24.03
N ALA A 399 -8.75 9.45 -24.57
CA ALA A 399 -8.85 8.05 -24.90
C ALA A 399 -9.14 7.19 -23.65
N MET A 400 -8.37 7.36 -22.59
CA MET A 400 -8.58 6.62 -21.34
C MET A 400 -9.93 6.93 -20.72
N LYS A 401 -10.32 8.22 -20.65
CA LYS A 401 -11.63 8.62 -20.13
C LYS A 401 -12.77 7.95 -20.90
N LYS A 402 -12.71 8.01 -22.23
CA LYS A 402 -13.71 7.37 -23.09
C LYS A 402 -13.82 5.87 -22.80
N ILE A 403 -12.69 5.17 -22.73
CA ILE A 403 -12.65 3.73 -22.44
C ILE A 403 -13.29 3.43 -21.07
N LEU A 404 -12.94 4.19 -20.03
CA LEU A 404 -13.47 3.98 -18.68
C LEU A 404 -14.98 4.25 -18.61
N ASP A 405 -15.46 5.29 -19.29
CA ASP A 405 -16.88 5.63 -19.37
C ASP A 405 -17.65 4.56 -20.15
N ASP A 406 -17.15 4.10 -21.30
CA ASP A 406 -17.77 3.06 -22.13
C ASP A 406 -17.81 1.68 -21.40
N LEU A 407 -16.82 1.40 -20.55
CA LEU A 407 -16.79 0.19 -19.71
C LEU A 407 -17.62 0.34 -18.41
N GLY A 408 -18.19 1.50 -18.16
CA GLY A 408 -18.99 1.78 -16.95
C GLY A 408 -18.18 1.65 -15.66
N VAL A 409 -16.90 2.01 -15.68
CA VAL A 409 -16.05 1.99 -14.49
C VAL A 409 -16.40 3.17 -13.60
N ASN A 410 -16.79 2.91 -12.37
CA ASN A 410 -16.95 3.97 -11.36
C ASN A 410 -15.57 4.35 -10.81
N TYR A 411 -15.07 5.53 -11.17
CA TYR A 411 -13.75 6.00 -10.78
C TYR A 411 -13.78 7.41 -10.18
N GLU A 412 -12.80 7.69 -9.34
CA GLU A 412 -12.46 9.04 -8.89
C GLU A 412 -11.33 9.61 -9.75
N VAL A 413 -11.25 10.93 -9.87
CA VAL A 413 -10.16 11.60 -10.59
C VAL A 413 -9.08 12.01 -9.60
N GLY A 414 -7.84 11.51 -9.83
CA GLY A 414 -6.62 11.97 -9.16
C GLY A 414 -5.87 12.97 -10.04
N PHE A 415 -5.94 14.25 -9.72
CA PHE A 415 -5.25 15.29 -10.45
C PHE A 415 -3.78 15.38 -10.02
N ASP A 416 -2.85 15.53 -10.99
CA ASP A 416 -1.40 15.55 -10.78
C ASP A 416 -0.79 14.21 -10.29
N GLU A 417 -1.52 13.10 -10.49
CA GLU A 417 -1.11 11.76 -10.06
C GLU A 417 -0.64 10.85 -11.20
N ALA A 418 -0.71 11.30 -12.46
CA ALA A 418 -0.27 10.52 -13.61
C ALA A 418 1.23 10.15 -13.55
N ALA A 419 1.63 9.11 -14.30
CA ALA A 419 3.04 8.83 -14.57
C ALA A 419 3.63 9.93 -15.47
N PHE A 420 4.94 10.08 -15.50
CA PHE A 420 5.55 11.15 -16.30
C PHE A 420 5.35 10.96 -17.81
N TYR A 421 5.00 9.78 -18.26
CA TYR A 421 4.82 9.38 -19.66
C TYR A 421 3.36 9.07 -20.07
N GLY A 422 2.40 9.14 -19.18
CA GLY A 422 1.01 8.88 -19.54
C GLY A 422 0.02 8.78 -18.39
N PRO A 423 -1.28 8.88 -18.69
CA PRO A 423 -2.35 8.73 -17.72
C PRO A 423 -2.46 7.27 -17.26
N LYS A 424 -3.03 7.06 -16.08
CA LYS A 424 -3.18 5.72 -15.50
C LYS A 424 -4.50 5.52 -14.79
N LEU A 425 -4.97 4.28 -14.82
CA LEU A 425 -6.00 3.76 -13.94
C LEU A 425 -5.32 3.03 -12.79
N ASP A 426 -5.43 3.58 -11.60
CA ASP A 426 -4.96 2.95 -10.38
C ASP A 426 -6.12 2.23 -9.68
N ILE A 427 -5.92 0.95 -9.36
CA ILE A 427 -6.83 0.20 -8.50
C ILE A 427 -6.29 0.33 -7.09
N GLN A 428 -7.05 1.05 -6.25
CA GLN A 428 -6.72 1.34 -4.87
C GLN A 428 -7.33 0.28 -3.96
N PHE A 429 -6.56 -0.25 -3.04
CA PHE A 429 -7.02 -1.20 -2.04
C PHE A 429 -7.11 -0.51 -0.67
N HIS A 430 -8.24 -0.67 0.02
CA HIS A 430 -8.43 -0.21 1.39
C HIS A 430 -7.93 -1.28 2.35
N ASN A 431 -6.82 -1.01 3.00
CA ASN A 431 -6.25 -1.91 4.00
C ASN A 431 -7.08 -1.91 5.31
N VAL A 432 -6.72 -2.76 6.25
CA VAL A 432 -7.45 -2.91 7.52
C VAL A 432 -7.46 -1.65 8.39
N PHE A 433 -6.51 -0.73 8.18
CA PHE A 433 -6.44 0.56 8.85
C PHE A 433 -7.26 1.66 8.15
N GLY A 434 -7.93 1.32 7.03
CA GLY A 434 -8.70 2.26 6.22
C GLY A 434 -7.84 3.16 5.31
N LYS A 435 -6.55 2.87 5.17
CA LYS A 435 -5.67 3.58 4.23
C LYS A 435 -5.79 2.99 2.83
N GLU A 436 -5.83 3.86 1.84
CA GLU A 436 -5.75 3.48 0.43
C GLU A 436 -4.29 3.31 -0.01
N ASP A 437 -4.01 2.19 -0.67
CA ASP A 437 -2.74 1.95 -1.33
C ASP A 437 -2.97 1.38 -2.73
N THR A 438 -2.24 1.86 -3.73
CA THR A 438 -2.32 1.34 -5.09
C THR A 438 -1.80 -0.09 -5.14
N ILE A 439 -2.64 -1.02 -5.59
CA ILE A 439 -2.27 -2.44 -5.72
C ILE A 439 -2.01 -2.84 -7.17
N VAL A 440 -2.80 -2.35 -8.12
CA VAL A 440 -2.68 -2.60 -9.55
C VAL A 440 -2.76 -1.30 -10.31
N THR A 441 -1.97 -1.16 -11.37
CA THR A 441 -1.99 -0.01 -12.26
C THR A 441 -2.07 -0.46 -13.71
N ILE A 442 -2.87 0.26 -14.53
CA ILE A 442 -2.95 0.11 -15.98
C ILE A 442 -2.72 1.50 -16.59
N GLN A 443 -1.71 1.63 -17.45
CA GLN A 443 -1.27 2.91 -18.00
C GLN A 443 -1.30 2.87 -19.53
N ILE A 444 -1.70 3.98 -20.15
CA ILE A 444 -1.57 4.18 -21.60
C ILE A 444 -0.34 5.05 -21.85
N ASP A 445 0.55 4.58 -22.69
CA ASP A 445 1.79 5.23 -23.07
C ASP A 445 1.81 5.45 -24.60
N MET A 446 1.88 6.69 -25.00
CA MET A 446 1.97 7.11 -26.39
C MET A 446 3.32 7.79 -26.70
N LEU A 447 4.29 7.77 -25.77
CA LEU A 447 5.55 8.51 -25.85
C LEU A 447 6.77 7.59 -26.01
N LEU A 448 6.86 6.53 -25.22
CA LEU A 448 8.09 5.73 -25.15
C LEU A 448 8.36 4.92 -26.42
N ALA A 449 7.32 4.58 -27.18
CA ALA A 449 7.50 3.91 -28.47
C ALA A 449 8.36 4.75 -29.43
N GLU A 450 8.13 6.05 -29.51
CA GLU A 450 8.92 6.98 -30.34
C GLU A 450 10.36 7.11 -29.81
N LYS A 451 10.55 7.31 -28.51
CA LYS A 451 11.89 7.43 -27.89
C LYS A 451 12.76 6.20 -28.14
N PHE A 452 12.18 5.00 -28.13
CA PHE A 452 12.88 3.76 -28.41
C PHE A 452 12.97 3.41 -29.90
N GLY A 453 12.39 4.23 -30.78
CA GLY A 453 12.37 3.96 -32.22
C GLY A 453 11.57 2.71 -32.59
N MET A 454 10.55 2.40 -31.79
CA MET A 454 9.66 1.26 -32.03
C MET A 454 8.69 1.58 -33.16
N TYR A 455 8.57 0.68 -34.13
CA TYR A 455 7.58 0.78 -35.19
C TYR A 455 7.15 -0.60 -35.66
N TYR A 456 5.95 -0.69 -36.20
CA TYR A 456 5.48 -1.83 -36.99
C TYR A 456 5.23 -1.41 -38.42
N VAL A 457 5.22 -2.37 -39.33
CA VAL A 457 4.86 -2.14 -40.75
C VAL A 457 3.38 -2.46 -40.91
N ASP A 458 2.64 -1.48 -41.42
CA ASP A 458 1.21 -1.62 -41.69
C ASP A 458 0.90 -2.42 -42.98
N GLU A 459 -0.36 -2.52 -43.35
CA GLU A 459 -0.83 -3.23 -44.55
C GLU A 459 -0.37 -2.58 -45.86
N ASN A 460 -0.04 -1.31 -45.84
CA ASN A 460 0.45 -0.53 -46.99
C ASN A 460 1.98 -0.54 -47.10
N GLY A 461 2.70 -1.16 -46.14
CA GLY A 461 4.15 -1.16 -46.06
C GLY A 461 4.74 0.07 -45.37
N GLU A 462 3.92 0.89 -44.73
CA GLU A 462 4.34 2.08 -44.02
C GLU A 462 4.73 1.77 -42.57
N LYS A 463 5.71 2.51 -42.05
CA LYS A 463 6.10 2.44 -40.63
C LYS A 463 5.12 3.25 -39.79
N LYS A 464 4.56 2.61 -38.75
CA LYS A 464 3.64 3.23 -37.79
C LYS A 464 4.14 3.03 -36.37
N LEU A 465 3.95 4.04 -35.52
CA LEU A 465 4.23 3.94 -34.08
C LEU A 465 3.15 3.11 -33.39
N PRO A 466 3.51 2.13 -32.59
CA PRO A 466 2.53 1.42 -31.75
C PRO A 466 2.18 2.26 -30.52
N TYR A 467 1.03 1.97 -29.92
CA TYR A 467 0.71 2.35 -28.55
C TYR A 467 1.17 1.26 -27.59
N ILE A 468 1.40 1.63 -26.33
CA ILE A 468 1.82 0.70 -25.29
C ILE A 468 0.83 0.78 -24.12
N ILE A 469 0.43 -0.38 -23.60
CA ILE A 469 -0.25 -0.46 -22.31
C ILE A 469 0.71 -1.11 -21.32
N HIS A 470 1.03 -0.41 -20.23
CA HIS A 470 1.70 -0.98 -19.07
C HIS A 470 0.62 -1.51 -18.12
N ARG A 471 0.79 -2.71 -17.63
CA ARG A 471 -0.17 -3.29 -16.70
C ARG A 471 0.49 -4.20 -15.67
N THR A 472 -0.18 -4.36 -14.54
CA THR A 472 0.07 -5.45 -13.61
C THR A 472 -1.17 -6.32 -13.48
N SER A 473 -1.01 -7.62 -13.20
CA SER A 473 -2.15 -8.55 -13.03
C SER A 473 -2.61 -8.62 -11.58
N LEU A 474 -1.68 -8.78 -10.65
CA LEU A 474 -1.90 -8.84 -9.21
C LEU A 474 -1.04 -7.81 -8.45
N GLY A 475 -0.24 -7.03 -9.18
CA GLY A 475 0.70 -6.08 -8.61
C GLY A 475 1.93 -6.73 -8.00
N CYS A 476 2.48 -6.12 -6.94
CA CYS A 476 3.62 -6.60 -6.19
C CYS A 476 3.21 -7.76 -5.27
N TYR A 477 3.87 -8.91 -5.39
CA TYR A 477 3.53 -10.12 -4.64
C TYR A 477 3.78 -9.97 -3.14
N GLU A 478 4.82 -9.28 -2.72
CA GLU A 478 5.11 -9.01 -1.31
C GLU A 478 4.01 -8.15 -0.69
N ARG A 479 3.59 -7.08 -1.37
CA ARG A 479 2.46 -6.23 -0.95
C ARG A 479 1.15 -7.01 -0.92
N THR A 480 0.89 -7.82 -1.93
CA THR A 480 -0.30 -8.68 -1.97
C THR A 480 -0.30 -9.68 -0.81
N LEU A 481 0.84 -10.29 -0.48
CA LEU A 481 0.95 -11.18 0.67
C LEU A 481 0.63 -10.44 1.98
N ALA A 482 1.13 -9.21 2.17
CA ALA A 482 0.79 -8.39 3.34
C ALA A 482 -0.74 -8.21 3.46
N TYR A 483 -1.38 -7.79 2.37
CA TYR A 483 -2.83 -7.57 2.38
C TYR A 483 -3.65 -8.85 2.53
N LEU A 484 -3.17 -9.98 2.03
CA LEU A 484 -3.80 -11.29 2.27
C LEU A 484 -3.70 -11.69 3.75
N ILE A 485 -2.53 -11.50 4.38
CA ILE A 485 -2.37 -11.74 5.82
C ILE A 485 -3.36 -10.88 6.62
N GLU A 486 -3.49 -9.60 6.30
CA GLU A 486 -4.43 -8.68 6.96
C GLU A 486 -5.89 -9.03 6.68
N THR A 487 -6.24 -9.29 5.42
CA THR A 487 -7.63 -9.60 5.01
C THR A 487 -8.15 -10.85 5.68
N TYR A 488 -7.33 -11.90 5.73
CA TYR A 488 -7.69 -13.20 6.28
C TYR A 488 -7.23 -13.39 7.74
N ALA A 489 -6.67 -12.36 8.40
CA ALA A 489 -6.08 -12.48 9.74
C ALA A 489 -5.11 -13.68 9.86
N GLY A 490 -4.30 -13.91 8.84
CA GLY A 490 -3.36 -15.02 8.69
C GLY A 490 -3.98 -16.35 8.25
N ALA A 491 -5.30 -16.48 8.27
CA ALA A 491 -6.01 -17.72 7.90
C ALA A 491 -6.25 -17.79 6.38
N LEU A 492 -5.18 -17.86 5.58
CA LEU A 492 -5.26 -17.88 4.13
C LEU A 492 -6.20 -18.97 3.59
N PRO A 493 -6.93 -18.71 2.47
CA PRO A 493 -7.71 -19.72 1.76
C PRO A 493 -6.91 -20.98 1.47
N THR A 494 -7.55 -22.14 1.54
CA THR A 494 -6.90 -23.45 1.46
C THR A 494 -6.03 -23.61 0.20
N TRP A 495 -6.47 -23.09 -0.96
CA TRP A 495 -5.72 -23.24 -2.20
C TRP A 495 -4.36 -22.51 -2.19
N MET A 496 -4.23 -21.40 -1.44
CA MET A 496 -2.97 -20.63 -1.30
C MET A 496 -2.27 -20.86 0.04
N ALA A 497 -2.85 -21.62 0.97
CA ALA A 497 -2.23 -21.92 2.26
C ALA A 497 -0.89 -22.66 2.06
N PRO A 498 0.20 -22.29 2.75
CA PRO A 498 1.48 -22.95 2.62
C PRO A 498 1.46 -24.42 3.05
N GLU A 499 0.61 -24.74 4.02
CA GLU A 499 0.24 -26.08 4.48
C GLU A 499 -1.28 -26.19 4.44
N GLN A 500 -1.81 -27.21 3.75
CA GLN A 500 -3.26 -27.39 3.58
C GLN A 500 -3.84 -28.39 4.57
N VAL A 501 -3.05 -29.42 4.87
CA VAL A 501 -3.48 -30.55 5.68
C VAL A 501 -2.38 -30.92 6.67
N ARG A 502 -2.72 -31.07 7.94
CA ARG A 502 -1.84 -31.62 8.95
C ARG A 502 -2.45 -32.89 9.55
N PHE A 503 -1.75 -34.01 9.41
CA PHE A 503 -2.13 -35.26 10.08
C PHE A 503 -1.70 -35.22 11.54
N LEU A 504 -2.59 -35.64 12.42
CA LEU A 504 -2.41 -35.65 13.87
C LEU A 504 -2.59 -37.08 14.39
N PRO A 505 -1.54 -37.93 14.40
CA PRO A 505 -1.62 -39.25 14.98
C PRO A 505 -1.88 -39.14 16.48
N VAL A 506 -2.87 -39.95 16.98
CA VAL A 506 -3.23 -40.01 18.38
C VAL A 506 -2.25 -40.91 19.17
N THR A 507 -1.76 -41.95 18.51
CA THR A 507 -0.79 -42.92 19.06
C THR A 507 0.39 -43.09 18.09
N ASP A 508 1.53 -43.56 18.60
CA ASP A 508 2.72 -43.80 17.75
C ASP A 508 2.44 -44.86 16.66
N ARG A 509 1.49 -45.76 16.87
CA ARG A 509 1.07 -46.78 15.89
C ARG A 509 0.43 -46.15 14.65
N ALA A 510 -0.17 -44.97 14.77
CA ALA A 510 -0.82 -44.27 13.66
C ALA A 510 0.15 -43.42 12.84
N VAL A 511 1.41 -43.27 13.25
CA VAL A 511 2.36 -42.37 12.59
C VAL A 511 2.67 -42.81 11.15
N ASP A 512 2.98 -44.10 10.95
CA ASP A 512 3.31 -44.60 9.60
C ASP A 512 2.10 -44.51 8.66
N TYR A 513 0.90 -44.81 9.16
CA TYR A 513 -0.33 -44.63 8.38
C TYR A 513 -0.57 -43.15 7.99
N CYS A 514 -0.33 -42.23 8.92
CA CYS A 514 -0.41 -40.79 8.61
C CYS A 514 0.57 -40.38 7.54
N TYR A 515 1.82 -40.84 7.57
CA TYR A 515 2.81 -40.57 6.53
C TYR A 515 2.41 -41.16 5.19
N GLU A 516 1.87 -42.38 5.15
CA GLU A 516 1.37 -43.00 3.91
C GLU A 516 0.30 -42.12 3.24
N LEU A 517 -0.68 -41.63 4.02
CA LEU A 517 -1.76 -40.78 3.53
C LEU A 517 -1.25 -39.39 3.13
N ALA A 518 -0.32 -38.81 3.91
CA ALA A 518 0.31 -37.54 3.57
C ALA A 518 1.04 -37.60 2.24
N HIS A 519 1.83 -38.66 2.00
CA HIS A 519 2.54 -38.87 0.73
C HIS A 519 1.58 -39.04 -0.46
N LYS A 520 0.39 -39.66 -0.25
CA LYS A 520 -0.65 -39.72 -1.30
C LYS A 520 -1.16 -38.33 -1.66
N LEU A 521 -1.41 -37.46 -0.67
CA LEU A 521 -1.80 -36.06 -0.94
C LEU A 521 -0.68 -35.28 -1.64
N GLU A 522 0.57 -35.44 -1.20
CA GLU A 522 1.72 -34.77 -1.82
C GLU A 522 1.93 -35.21 -3.28
N ALA A 523 1.76 -36.50 -3.58
CA ALA A 523 1.84 -37.04 -4.95
C ALA A 523 0.77 -36.41 -5.87
N ASN A 524 -0.39 -36.04 -5.32
CA ASN A 524 -1.47 -35.34 -6.01
C ASN A 524 -1.32 -33.78 -5.99
N GLY A 525 -0.17 -33.28 -5.48
CA GLY A 525 0.18 -31.87 -5.51
C GLY A 525 -0.36 -31.04 -4.32
N TYR A 526 -0.95 -31.70 -3.31
CA TYR A 526 -1.35 -31.02 -2.09
C TYR A 526 -0.17 -30.86 -1.12
N ARG A 527 -0.32 -29.98 -0.15
CA ARG A 527 0.70 -29.66 0.87
C ARG A 527 0.25 -30.23 2.20
N ALA A 528 0.76 -31.39 2.52
CA ALA A 528 0.41 -32.14 3.73
C ALA A 528 1.64 -32.32 4.64
N THR A 529 1.43 -32.38 5.93
CA THR A 529 2.45 -32.68 6.95
C THR A 529 1.92 -33.66 7.98
N VAL A 530 2.82 -34.23 8.78
CA VAL A 530 2.46 -35.11 9.90
C VAL A 530 3.11 -34.57 11.17
N ASP A 531 2.28 -34.28 12.19
CA ASP A 531 2.78 -33.95 13.53
C ASP A 531 3.03 -35.23 14.34
N ALA A 532 4.19 -35.84 14.11
CA ALA A 532 4.58 -37.09 14.79
C ALA A 532 5.15 -36.89 16.20
N ARG A 533 5.11 -35.64 16.75
CA ARG A 533 5.61 -35.39 18.12
C ARG A 533 4.83 -36.18 19.14
N ASN A 534 5.51 -36.65 20.18
CA ASN A 534 4.86 -37.31 21.34
C ASN A 534 4.22 -36.26 22.26
N GLU A 535 3.07 -35.74 21.81
CA GLU A 535 2.30 -34.71 22.51
C GLU A 535 0.81 -35.05 22.55
N LYS A 536 0.10 -34.53 23.57
CA LYS A 536 -1.34 -34.75 23.68
C LYS A 536 -2.07 -34.20 22.46
N ILE A 537 -3.03 -34.96 21.95
CA ILE A 537 -3.80 -34.60 20.75
C ILE A 537 -4.43 -33.18 20.85
N GLY A 538 -4.96 -32.82 22.04
CA GLY A 538 -5.53 -31.50 22.28
C GLY A 538 -4.50 -30.35 22.10
N LYS A 539 -3.22 -30.59 22.44
CA LYS A 539 -2.15 -29.64 22.24
C LYS A 539 -1.83 -29.51 20.74
N LYS A 540 -1.69 -30.62 20.01
CA LYS A 540 -1.47 -30.63 18.55
C LYS A 540 -2.59 -29.89 17.82
N ILE A 541 -3.85 -30.14 18.18
CA ILE A 541 -5.01 -29.42 17.59
C ILE A 541 -4.93 -27.93 17.88
N ARG A 542 -4.66 -27.53 19.14
CA ARG A 542 -4.54 -26.11 19.51
C ARG A 542 -3.43 -25.40 18.73
N GLU A 543 -2.26 -26.00 18.60
CA GLU A 543 -1.14 -25.45 17.87
C GLU A 543 -1.46 -25.31 16.37
N GLY A 544 -2.07 -26.34 15.75
CA GLY A 544 -2.54 -26.25 14.36
C GLY A 544 -3.58 -25.15 14.13
N GLN A 545 -4.47 -24.91 15.11
CA GLN A 545 -5.42 -23.79 15.07
C GLN A 545 -4.71 -22.42 15.15
N LEU A 546 -3.70 -22.29 16.02
CA LEU A 546 -2.91 -21.07 16.14
C LEU A 546 -2.11 -20.79 14.86
N GLU A 547 -1.58 -21.83 14.22
CA GLU A 547 -0.89 -21.76 12.93
C GLU A 547 -1.83 -21.59 11.73
N LYS A 548 -3.16 -21.56 11.96
CA LYS A 548 -4.18 -21.34 10.93
C LYS A 548 -4.25 -22.45 9.87
N ILE A 549 -3.89 -23.67 10.21
CA ILE A 549 -3.95 -24.81 9.29
C ILE A 549 -5.40 -25.05 8.83
N PRO A 550 -5.68 -25.13 7.51
CA PRO A 550 -7.03 -25.31 6.98
C PRO A 550 -7.72 -26.60 7.44
N TYR A 551 -7.00 -27.72 7.35
CA TYR A 551 -7.50 -29.03 7.75
C TYR A 551 -6.52 -29.76 8.64
N MET A 552 -7.01 -30.31 9.74
CA MET A 552 -6.28 -31.22 10.62
C MET A 552 -6.97 -32.58 10.61
N LEU A 553 -6.24 -33.63 10.26
CA LEU A 553 -6.77 -34.99 10.21
C LEU A 553 -6.31 -35.74 11.46
N VAL A 554 -7.21 -35.92 12.40
CA VAL A 554 -6.97 -36.75 13.60
C VAL A 554 -7.08 -38.21 13.18
N VAL A 555 -6.09 -39.02 13.54
CA VAL A 555 -6.02 -40.43 13.18
C VAL A 555 -5.70 -41.26 14.42
N GLY A 556 -6.64 -42.08 14.82
CA GLY A 556 -6.49 -43.04 15.92
C GLY A 556 -6.54 -44.50 15.45
N ASP A 557 -6.48 -45.43 16.39
CA ASP A 557 -6.49 -46.88 16.10
C ASP A 557 -7.75 -47.29 15.30
N ARG A 558 -8.91 -46.73 15.62
CA ARG A 558 -10.19 -47.02 14.92
C ARG A 558 -10.17 -46.51 13.47
N ASP A 559 -9.50 -45.38 13.24
CA ASP A 559 -9.38 -44.84 11.88
C ASP A 559 -8.51 -45.75 11.01
N MET A 560 -7.43 -46.30 11.56
CA MET A 560 -6.58 -47.27 10.85
C MET A 560 -7.33 -48.58 10.56
N GLU A 561 -8.10 -49.10 11.54
CA GLU A 561 -8.89 -50.32 11.36
C GLU A 561 -9.98 -50.18 10.29
N ASN A 562 -10.59 -49.01 10.19
CA ASN A 562 -11.68 -48.74 9.25
C ASN A 562 -11.23 -48.04 7.94
N ASN A 563 -9.94 -47.79 7.75
CA ASN A 563 -9.42 -46.99 6.64
C ASN A 563 -10.10 -45.61 6.53
N THR A 564 -10.27 -44.92 7.67
CA THR A 564 -10.87 -43.59 7.75
C THR A 564 -9.87 -42.54 8.25
N VAL A 565 -10.29 -41.31 8.18
CA VAL A 565 -9.67 -40.14 8.81
C VAL A 565 -10.75 -39.30 9.48
N SER A 566 -10.40 -38.55 10.53
CA SER A 566 -11.31 -37.66 11.23
C SER A 566 -10.91 -36.21 11.01
N PRO A 567 -11.37 -35.57 9.88
CA PRO A 567 -10.99 -34.22 9.54
C PRO A 567 -11.61 -33.18 10.46
N ARG A 568 -10.85 -32.15 10.77
CA ARG A 568 -11.29 -30.92 11.42
C ARG A 568 -10.96 -29.74 10.52
N ASN A 569 -11.99 -29.05 10.08
CA ASN A 569 -11.82 -27.78 9.38
C ASN A 569 -11.61 -26.65 10.40
N ARG A 570 -10.74 -25.68 10.10
CA ARG A 570 -10.43 -24.58 11.02
C ARG A 570 -11.62 -23.69 11.37
N THR A 571 -12.64 -23.60 10.49
CA THR A 571 -13.85 -22.77 10.68
C THR A 571 -15.06 -23.59 11.10
N GLU A 572 -15.28 -24.75 10.48
CA GLU A 572 -16.47 -25.59 10.70
C GLU A 572 -16.27 -26.58 11.85
N GLY A 573 -15.03 -26.79 12.29
CA GLY A 573 -14.72 -27.71 13.37
C GLY A 573 -14.65 -29.17 12.92
N ASP A 574 -15.15 -30.09 13.75
CA ASP A 574 -15.13 -31.52 13.49
C ASP A 574 -16.10 -31.92 12.39
N MET A 575 -15.60 -32.59 11.36
CA MET A 575 -16.37 -33.01 10.18
C MET A 575 -16.85 -34.49 10.29
N GLY A 576 -16.52 -35.18 11.38
CA GLY A 576 -16.78 -36.60 11.53
C GLY A 576 -15.80 -37.50 10.78
N ALA A 577 -15.82 -38.79 11.09
CA ALA A 577 -14.98 -39.78 10.42
C ALA A 577 -15.49 -40.05 8.99
N MET A 578 -14.56 -40.12 8.04
CA MET A 578 -14.87 -40.41 6.62
C MET A 578 -13.71 -41.18 5.97
N SER A 579 -13.94 -41.75 4.79
CA SER A 579 -12.85 -42.36 4.04
C SER A 579 -11.85 -41.29 3.58
N PHE A 580 -10.59 -41.69 3.38
CA PHE A 580 -9.55 -40.78 2.87
C PHE A 580 -9.92 -40.19 1.50
N GLU A 581 -10.49 -41.00 0.60
CA GLU A 581 -10.91 -40.59 -0.72
C GLU A 581 -12.05 -39.54 -0.67
N ALA A 582 -12.97 -39.67 0.30
CA ALA A 582 -14.02 -38.69 0.51
C ALA A 582 -13.44 -37.33 0.96
N PHE A 583 -12.47 -37.35 1.86
CA PHE A 583 -11.76 -36.14 2.28
C PHE A 583 -10.96 -35.53 1.12
N GLU A 584 -10.23 -36.35 0.36
CA GLU A 584 -9.45 -35.86 -0.78
C GLU A 584 -10.35 -35.21 -1.83
N ALA A 585 -11.55 -35.75 -2.08
CA ALA A 585 -12.53 -35.14 -2.99
C ALA A 585 -12.97 -33.74 -2.49
N ILE A 586 -13.22 -33.60 -1.17
CA ILE A 586 -13.54 -32.29 -0.57
C ILE A 586 -12.36 -31.31 -0.74
N LEU A 587 -11.15 -31.76 -0.42
CA LEU A 587 -9.93 -30.94 -0.57
C LEU A 587 -9.74 -30.49 -2.02
N LYS A 588 -9.94 -31.41 -2.96
CA LYS A 588 -9.85 -31.12 -4.40
C LYS A 588 -10.85 -30.04 -4.84
N ASP A 589 -12.10 -30.17 -4.45
CA ASP A 589 -13.14 -29.20 -4.79
C ASP A 589 -12.80 -27.79 -4.25
N VAL A 590 -12.39 -27.69 -3.00
CA VAL A 590 -11.99 -26.43 -2.35
C VAL A 590 -10.77 -25.78 -3.03
N VAL A 591 -9.78 -26.60 -3.43
CA VAL A 591 -8.57 -26.11 -4.07
C VAL A 591 -8.81 -25.70 -5.53
N ASP A 592 -9.54 -26.52 -6.30
CA ASP A 592 -9.81 -26.27 -7.71
C ASP A 592 -10.75 -25.07 -7.91
N SER A 593 -11.77 -24.93 -7.09
CA SER A 593 -12.69 -23.79 -7.09
C SER A 593 -12.06 -22.50 -6.58
N LYS A 594 -10.86 -22.57 -5.97
CA LYS A 594 -10.21 -21.45 -5.27
C LYS A 594 -11.13 -20.80 -4.23
N ALA A 595 -11.85 -21.63 -3.49
CA ALA A 595 -12.77 -21.17 -2.45
C ALA A 595 -12.04 -20.24 -1.47
N LYS A 596 -12.70 -19.14 -1.11
CA LYS A 596 -12.17 -18.11 -0.19
C LYS A 596 -12.25 -18.54 1.29
N LYS A 597 -12.60 -19.80 1.58
CA LYS A 597 -12.74 -20.38 2.91
C LYS A 597 -11.48 -21.12 3.35
#